data_11ea21d859803a2e797999d284997c37
#
_entry.id   11ea21d859803a2e797999d284997c37
#
_cell.length_a   1.000
_cell.length_b   1.000
_cell.length_c   1.000
_cell.angle_alpha   90.00
_cell.angle_beta   90.00
_cell.angle_gamma   90.00
#
_symmetry.space_group_name_H-M   'P 1'
#
loop_
_entity.id
_entity.type
_entity.pdbx_description
1 polymer ?
#
loop_
_entity_poly.entity_id
_entity_poly.type
_entity_poly.pdbx_seq_one_letter_code
_entity_poly.pdbx_strand_id
1 'polypeptide(L)'
;MLYSLLYGYFNVNLFQYLTFRAGLGFFIAFFLTLFLMPKFILWAKAKKANQPISSFVPSHQNKKDTPTMGGIVFVFATIVASVLCASLGNLYVLLGLIVLVGFSFVGFRDDYTKINQQNNAGMSAKMKFGMLFILSLVVSVLLSLKGLDTFLYAPFLKNPLFEMPAILAVGFWVLVFLSTSNAVNLTDGLDGLASVPSIFTLLSLSIFVYVAGNAEFSKYLLYPKVIDVGELFVVSLALVGSLFGFLWYNCNPASVFMGDSGSLALGGFIAYNAIVSHNEILLVLMGSIFVVETLSVILQVGSYKTRKKRLFLMAPIHHHFEQKGWAENKVIVRFWIISMLSNLVALLSLKVR
;
A
#
# COMPACT_ATOMS: atom_id res chain seq x y z
N MET A 1 20.32 -11.04 3.59
CA MET A 1 21.63 -11.06 4.31
C MET A 1 21.64 -12.16 5.37
N LEU A 2 20.76 -12.17 6.38
CA LEU A 2 20.71 -13.26 7.39
C LEU A 2 20.47 -14.64 6.74
N TYR A 3 19.64 -14.73 5.71
CA TYR A 3 19.42 -15.99 4.98
C TYR A 3 20.71 -16.56 4.42
N SER A 4 21.49 -15.80 3.66
CA SER A 4 22.75 -16.26 3.07
C SER A 4 23.82 -16.56 4.13
N LEU A 5 23.84 -15.83 5.23
CA LEU A 5 24.80 -16.01 6.30
C LEU A 5 24.43 -17.18 7.22
N LEU A 6 23.20 -17.24 7.70
CA LEU A 6 22.79 -18.24 8.69
C LEU A 6 22.45 -19.60 8.06
N TYR A 7 21.80 -19.62 6.91
CA TYR A 7 21.55 -20.86 6.18
C TYR A 7 22.75 -21.28 5.33
N GLY A 8 23.30 -20.37 4.52
CA GLY A 8 24.39 -20.72 3.58
C GLY A 8 25.74 -20.98 4.24
N TYR A 9 26.04 -20.35 5.37
CA TYR A 9 27.35 -20.48 6.04
C TYR A 9 27.27 -21.31 7.32
N PHE A 10 26.25 -21.09 8.16
CA PHE A 10 26.09 -21.75 9.46
C PHE A 10 25.14 -22.94 9.44
N ASN A 11 24.52 -23.28 8.30
CA ASN A 11 23.56 -24.39 8.13
C ASN A 11 22.40 -24.37 9.14
N VAL A 12 21.93 -23.19 9.54
CA VAL A 12 20.75 -23.06 10.42
C VAL A 12 19.50 -23.25 9.59
N ASN A 13 18.95 -24.47 9.58
CA ASN A 13 17.84 -24.90 8.73
C ASN A 13 16.57 -24.04 8.85
N LEU A 14 16.31 -23.39 10.00
CA LEU A 14 15.15 -22.51 10.18
C LEU A 14 15.08 -21.39 9.14
N PHE A 15 16.21 -20.85 8.70
CA PHE A 15 16.26 -19.76 7.71
C PHE A 15 15.97 -20.21 6.28
N GLN A 16 15.88 -21.53 6.01
CA GLN A 16 15.39 -22.05 4.74
C GLN A 16 13.88 -21.77 4.56
N TYR A 17 13.12 -21.82 5.66
CA TYR A 17 11.67 -21.68 5.61
C TYR A 17 11.26 -20.22 5.37
N LEU A 18 10.53 -20.01 4.28
CA LEU A 18 10.03 -18.70 3.87
C LEU A 18 9.12 -18.07 4.95
N THR A 19 8.24 -18.88 5.55
CA THR A 19 7.32 -18.45 6.61
C THR A 19 8.05 -17.99 7.88
N PHE A 20 9.13 -18.68 8.25
CA PHE A 20 9.95 -18.26 9.39
C PHE A 20 10.63 -16.90 9.12
N ARG A 21 11.23 -16.72 7.93
CA ARG A 21 11.87 -15.46 7.54
C ARG A 21 10.87 -14.32 7.44
N ALA A 22 9.66 -14.59 6.95
CA ALA A 22 8.58 -13.61 6.88
C ALA A 22 8.10 -13.19 8.28
N GLY A 23 7.91 -14.15 9.20
CA GLY A 23 7.58 -13.85 10.59
C GLY A 23 8.67 -13.05 11.30
N LEU A 24 9.94 -13.42 11.10
CA LEU A 24 11.08 -12.67 11.64
C LEU A 24 11.12 -11.24 11.07
N GLY A 25 10.94 -11.08 9.75
CA GLY A 25 10.87 -9.78 9.08
C GLY A 25 9.73 -8.91 9.63
N PHE A 26 8.56 -9.49 9.86
CA PHE A 26 7.43 -8.82 10.50
C PHE A 26 7.82 -8.24 11.87
N PHE A 27 8.37 -9.06 12.77
CA PHE A 27 8.72 -8.60 14.11
C PHE A 27 9.86 -7.59 14.11
N ILE A 28 10.88 -7.78 13.29
CA ILE A 28 11.97 -6.80 13.16
C ILE A 28 11.40 -5.45 12.71
N ALA A 29 10.57 -5.41 11.68
CA ALA A 29 9.98 -4.18 11.17
C ALA A 29 9.03 -3.54 12.19
N PHE A 30 8.21 -4.34 12.88
CA PHE A 30 7.30 -3.88 13.94
C PHE A 30 8.06 -3.19 15.08
N PHE A 31 9.02 -3.87 15.69
CA PHE A 31 9.77 -3.32 16.83
C PHE A 31 10.65 -2.14 16.40
N LEU A 32 11.26 -2.20 15.21
CA LEU A 32 12.06 -1.10 14.69
C LEU A 32 11.20 0.15 14.50
N THR A 33 9.98 0.01 13.97
CA THR A 33 9.03 1.12 13.81
C THR A 33 8.61 1.67 15.17
N LEU A 34 8.25 0.81 16.13
CA LEU A 34 7.92 1.23 17.50
C LEU A 34 9.04 2.02 18.16
N PHE A 35 10.29 1.60 17.97
CA PHE A 35 11.46 2.26 18.57
C PHE A 35 11.84 3.58 17.88
N LEU A 36 11.68 3.66 16.55
CA LEU A 36 12.08 4.86 15.79
C LEU A 36 11.00 5.94 15.79
N MET A 37 9.72 5.57 15.84
CA MET A 37 8.61 6.50 15.69
C MET A 37 8.59 7.61 16.75
N PRO A 38 8.80 7.35 18.06
CA PRO A 38 8.84 8.42 19.05
C PRO A 38 9.95 9.45 18.79
N LYS A 39 11.12 8.97 18.37
CA LYS A 39 12.27 9.84 18.02
C LYS A 39 11.94 10.71 16.81
N PHE A 40 11.29 10.11 15.80
CA PHE A 40 10.82 10.84 14.62
C PHE A 40 9.78 11.91 15.00
N ILE A 41 8.79 11.58 15.83
CA ILE A 41 7.75 12.51 16.28
C ILE A 41 8.39 13.72 16.98
N LEU A 42 9.34 13.49 17.89
CA LEU A 42 10.06 14.57 18.59
C LEU A 42 10.84 15.45 17.61
N TRP A 43 11.58 14.83 16.68
CA TRP A 43 12.32 15.55 15.66
C TRP A 43 11.40 16.36 14.73
N ALA A 44 10.30 15.77 14.27
CA ALA A 44 9.36 16.41 13.35
C ALA A 44 8.64 17.61 14.03
N LYS A 45 8.26 17.48 15.32
CA LYS A 45 7.71 18.59 16.11
C LYS A 45 8.72 19.72 16.27
N ALA A 46 9.99 19.41 16.57
CA ALA A 46 11.06 20.42 16.68
C ALA A 46 11.28 21.17 15.36
N LYS A 47 11.11 20.50 14.23
CA LYS A 47 11.20 21.09 12.87
C LYS A 47 9.90 21.73 12.38
N LYS A 48 8.83 21.70 13.18
CA LYS A 48 7.47 22.17 12.78
C LYS A 48 6.99 21.51 11.48
N ALA A 49 7.31 20.24 11.29
CA ALA A 49 6.91 19.45 10.13
C ALA A 49 5.43 19.01 10.26
N ASN A 50 4.54 19.98 10.40
CA ASN A 50 3.11 19.76 10.57
C ASN A 50 2.42 19.93 9.22
N GLN A 51 1.40 19.10 8.95
CA GLN A 51 0.60 19.26 7.74
C GLN A 51 -0.34 20.47 7.90
N PRO A 52 -0.37 21.40 6.93
CA PRO A 52 -1.36 22.47 6.93
C PRO A 52 -2.76 21.87 6.84
N ILE A 53 -3.62 22.22 7.83
CA ILE A 53 -4.99 21.70 7.87
C ILE A 53 -5.88 22.55 6.97
N SER A 54 -6.73 21.87 6.17
CA SER A 54 -7.71 22.54 5.34
C SER A 54 -8.77 23.25 6.18
N SER A 55 -9.06 24.51 5.88
CA SER A 55 -10.12 25.30 6.52
C SER A 55 -11.53 24.74 6.31
N PHE A 56 -11.70 23.77 5.39
CA PHE A 56 -12.98 23.16 5.05
C PHE A 56 -13.43 22.08 6.05
N VAL A 57 -12.56 21.63 6.97
CA VAL A 57 -12.88 20.61 8.00
C VAL A 57 -12.60 21.17 9.40
N PRO A 58 -13.57 21.89 10.02
CA PRO A 58 -13.38 22.51 11.32
C PRO A 58 -13.02 21.54 12.46
N SER A 59 -13.51 20.29 12.40
CA SER A 59 -13.25 19.24 13.38
C SER A 59 -11.76 18.85 13.48
N HIS A 60 -10.95 19.13 12.45
CA HIS A 60 -9.53 18.77 12.44
C HIS A 60 -8.63 19.90 12.97
N GLN A 61 -9.17 21.05 13.39
CA GLN A 61 -8.35 22.17 13.90
C GLN A 61 -7.51 21.78 15.13
N ASN A 62 -7.97 20.85 15.94
CA ASN A 62 -7.24 20.37 17.13
C ASN A 62 -6.00 19.51 16.77
N LYS A 63 -5.83 19.14 15.49
CA LYS A 63 -4.72 18.29 14.99
C LYS A 63 -3.57 19.10 14.39
N LYS A 64 -3.56 20.43 14.51
CA LYS A 64 -2.56 21.34 13.89
C LYS A 64 -1.12 21.04 14.30
N ASP A 65 -0.93 20.51 15.51
CA ASP A 65 0.39 20.23 16.06
C ASP A 65 0.84 18.77 15.80
N THR A 66 0.05 17.98 15.07
CA THR A 66 0.39 16.60 14.73
C THR A 66 1.36 16.60 13.55
N PRO A 67 2.58 16.04 13.72
CA PRO A 67 3.55 15.96 12.63
C PRO A 67 3.11 14.99 11.54
N THR A 68 3.55 15.25 10.31
CA THR A 68 3.33 14.39 9.14
C THR A 68 4.61 13.66 8.71
N MET A 69 4.54 12.91 7.61
CA MET A 69 5.64 12.14 7.02
C MET A 69 6.07 10.91 7.84
N GLY A 70 5.22 10.40 8.73
CA GLY A 70 5.48 9.15 9.48
C GLY A 70 5.71 7.94 8.57
N GLY A 71 5.25 8.03 7.33
CA GLY A 71 5.47 7.04 6.28
C GLY A 71 6.93 6.66 6.06
N ILE A 72 7.84 7.63 6.17
CA ILE A 72 9.29 7.40 6.00
C ILE A 72 9.80 6.36 7.00
N VAL A 73 9.31 6.39 8.24
CA VAL A 73 9.78 5.51 9.32
C VAL A 73 9.39 4.06 9.04
N PHE A 74 8.14 3.79 8.68
CA PHE A 74 7.73 2.41 8.42
C PHE A 74 8.29 1.88 7.10
N VAL A 75 8.49 2.72 6.08
CA VAL A 75 9.18 2.32 4.84
C VAL A 75 10.63 1.96 5.14
N PHE A 76 11.33 2.80 5.91
CA PHE A 76 12.70 2.50 6.33
C PHE A 76 12.81 1.19 7.13
N ALA A 77 11.92 0.99 8.12
CA ALA A 77 11.88 -0.23 8.91
C ALA A 77 11.63 -1.48 8.05
N THR A 78 10.72 -1.38 7.06
CA THR A 78 10.47 -2.43 6.08
C THR A 78 11.71 -2.77 5.27
N ILE A 79 12.42 -1.76 4.78
CA ILE A 79 13.66 -1.96 3.99
C ILE A 79 14.69 -2.70 4.83
N VAL A 80 14.96 -2.25 6.06
CA VAL A 80 15.93 -2.88 6.96
C VAL A 80 15.56 -4.35 7.23
N ALA A 81 14.30 -4.63 7.58
CA ALA A 81 13.81 -5.99 7.81
C ALA A 81 13.93 -6.87 6.55
N SER A 82 13.60 -6.31 5.38
CA SER A 82 13.70 -7.01 4.09
C SER A 82 15.13 -7.33 3.71
N VAL A 83 16.08 -6.39 3.89
CA VAL A 83 17.51 -6.61 3.66
C VAL A 83 18.05 -7.72 4.56
N LEU A 84 17.58 -7.81 5.79
CA LEU A 84 17.97 -8.86 6.73
C LEU A 84 17.38 -10.23 6.37
N CYS A 85 16.08 -10.30 6.02
CA CYS A 85 15.34 -11.56 5.99
C CYS A 85 15.03 -12.07 4.57
N ALA A 86 14.93 -11.21 3.55
CA ALA A 86 14.63 -11.60 2.18
C ALA A 86 15.91 -11.93 1.38
N SER A 87 15.74 -12.67 0.28
CA SER A 87 16.77 -12.94 -0.70
C SER A 87 16.89 -11.76 -1.66
N LEU A 88 17.93 -10.92 -1.48
CA LEU A 88 18.16 -9.75 -2.33
C LEU A 88 18.57 -10.10 -3.77
N GLY A 89 19.00 -11.33 -4.05
CA GLY A 89 19.25 -11.80 -5.42
C GLY A 89 17.97 -12.03 -6.23
N ASN A 90 16.79 -11.98 -5.60
CA ASN A 90 15.51 -12.17 -6.25
C ASN A 90 15.01 -10.87 -6.87
N LEU A 91 14.71 -10.89 -8.19
CA LEU A 91 14.28 -9.69 -8.92
C LEU A 91 12.93 -9.14 -8.41
N TYR A 92 11.98 -10.00 -8.02
CA TYR A 92 10.71 -9.54 -7.46
C TYR A 92 10.89 -8.79 -6.14
N VAL A 93 11.81 -9.24 -5.30
CA VAL A 93 12.18 -8.54 -4.06
C VAL A 93 12.80 -7.18 -4.38
N LEU A 94 13.77 -7.12 -5.30
CA LEU A 94 14.42 -5.87 -5.68
C LEU A 94 13.44 -4.86 -6.27
N LEU A 95 12.58 -5.30 -7.21
CA LEU A 95 11.57 -4.44 -7.79
C LEU A 95 10.54 -3.97 -6.75
N GLY A 96 10.13 -4.84 -5.82
CA GLY A 96 9.25 -4.46 -4.71
C GLY A 96 9.87 -3.37 -3.81
N LEU A 97 11.16 -3.48 -3.49
CA LEU A 97 11.89 -2.45 -2.74
C LEU A 97 12.04 -1.15 -3.54
N ILE A 98 12.29 -1.24 -4.86
CA ILE A 98 12.33 -0.07 -5.75
C ILE A 98 10.98 0.64 -5.77
N VAL A 99 9.86 -0.09 -5.83
CA VAL A 99 8.51 0.48 -5.74
C VAL A 99 8.33 1.20 -4.41
N LEU A 100 8.61 0.53 -3.28
CA LEU A 100 8.47 1.15 -1.96
C LEU A 100 9.28 2.44 -1.83
N VAL A 101 10.56 2.40 -2.18
CA VAL A 101 11.46 3.57 -2.08
C VAL A 101 11.07 4.66 -3.07
N GLY A 102 10.80 4.30 -4.32
CA GLY A 102 10.50 5.26 -5.39
C GLY A 102 9.20 6.01 -5.15
N PHE A 103 8.11 5.28 -4.80
CA PHE A 103 6.83 5.92 -4.48
C PHE A 103 6.91 6.73 -3.18
N SER A 104 7.65 6.23 -2.16
CA SER A 104 7.92 7.00 -0.94
C SER A 104 8.69 8.28 -1.23
N PHE A 105 9.67 8.25 -2.13
CA PHE A 105 10.45 9.43 -2.52
C PHE A 105 9.58 10.48 -3.23
N VAL A 106 8.67 10.06 -4.11
CA VAL A 106 7.73 10.99 -4.75
C VAL A 106 6.85 11.66 -3.70
N GLY A 107 6.29 10.88 -2.77
CA GLY A 107 5.50 11.40 -1.66
C GLY A 107 6.29 12.31 -0.73
N PHE A 108 7.53 11.93 -0.39
CA PHE A 108 8.44 12.75 0.40
C PHE A 108 8.66 14.13 -0.24
N ARG A 109 8.91 14.18 -1.54
CA ARG A 109 9.06 15.44 -2.28
C ARG A 109 7.82 16.33 -2.18
N ASP A 110 6.64 15.71 -2.26
CA ASP A 110 5.36 16.43 -2.12
C ASP A 110 5.16 16.98 -0.71
N ASP A 111 5.32 16.13 0.31
CA ASP A 111 5.21 16.51 1.73
C ASP A 111 6.22 17.60 2.11
N TYR A 112 7.48 17.44 1.69
CA TYR A 112 8.54 18.41 1.95
C TYR A 112 8.24 19.78 1.33
N THR A 113 7.66 19.79 0.12
CA THR A 113 7.25 21.02 -0.55
C THR A 113 6.12 21.71 0.20
N LYS A 114 5.11 20.96 0.69
CA LYS A 114 4.00 21.49 1.51
C LYS A 114 4.51 22.13 2.80
N ILE A 115 5.45 21.48 3.49
CA ILE A 115 6.04 21.97 4.74
C ILE A 115 6.82 23.27 4.49
N ASN A 116 7.69 23.31 3.49
CA ASN A 116 8.52 24.48 3.19
C ASN A 116 7.71 25.69 2.75
N GLN A 117 6.66 25.46 1.97
CA GLN A 117 5.80 26.53 1.46
C GLN A 117 4.69 26.91 2.45
N GLN A 118 4.53 26.19 3.55
CA GLN A 118 3.45 26.35 4.54
C GLN A 118 2.06 26.42 3.90
N ASN A 119 1.85 25.70 2.80
CA ASN A 119 0.59 25.62 2.10
C ASN A 119 0.28 24.17 1.65
N ASN A 120 -0.98 23.91 1.31
CA ASN A 120 -1.44 22.59 0.87
C ASN A 120 -1.17 22.30 -0.62
N ALA A 121 -0.52 23.21 -1.38
CA ALA A 121 -0.38 23.06 -2.81
C ALA A 121 0.59 21.92 -3.19
N GLY A 122 1.68 21.75 -2.39
CA GLY A 122 2.66 20.70 -2.62
C GLY A 122 3.33 20.82 -4.00
N MET A 123 3.71 19.67 -4.52
CA MET A 123 4.26 19.53 -5.88
C MET A 123 3.14 19.67 -6.91
N SER A 124 3.44 20.21 -8.11
CA SER A 124 2.42 20.31 -9.16
C SER A 124 1.87 18.91 -9.51
N ALA A 125 0.54 18.81 -9.72
CA ALA A 125 -0.12 17.53 -10.03
C ALA A 125 0.49 16.84 -11.27
N LYS A 126 0.91 17.61 -12.29
CA LYS A 126 1.58 17.08 -13.48
C LYS A 126 2.93 16.45 -13.16
N MET A 127 3.73 17.09 -12.30
CA MET A 127 5.05 16.57 -11.91
C MET A 127 4.91 15.31 -11.06
N LYS A 128 4.01 15.32 -10.07
CA LYS A 128 3.70 14.13 -9.23
C LYS A 128 3.26 12.95 -10.09
N PHE A 129 2.28 13.18 -10.98
CA PHE A 129 1.80 12.17 -11.91
C PHE A 129 2.91 11.65 -12.83
N GLY A 130 3.73 12.54 -13.41
CA GLY A 130 4.83 12.17 -14.31
C GLY A 130 5.87 11.28 -13.62
N MET A 131 6.25 11.60 -12.38
CA MET A 131 7.22 10.78 -11.62
C MET A 131 6.65 9.40 -11.30
N LEU A 132 5.39 9.33 -10.85
CA LEU A 132 4.71 8.04 -10.59
C LEU A 132 4.55 7.23 -11.87
N PHE A 133 4.20 7.87 -12.99
CA PHE A 133 4.07 7.23 -14.31
C PHE A 133 5.40 6.62 -14.78
N ILE A 134 6.49 7.37 -14.73
CA ILE A 134 7.82 6.89 -15.16
C ILE A 134 8.25 5.71 -14.31
N LEU A 135 8.11 5.79 -12.98
CA LEU A 135 8.48 4.71 -12.07
C LEU A 135 7.63 3.46 -12.34
N SER A 136 6.31 3.61 -12.48
CA SER A 136 5.40 2.53 -12.82
C SER A 136 5.74 1.88 -14.16
N LEU A 137 6.06 2.69 -15.17
CA LEU A 137 6.43 2.22 -16.50
C LEU A 137 7.72 1.39 -16.46
N VAL A 138 8.76 1.89 -15.77
CA VAL A 138 10.03 1.17 -15.64
C VAL A 138 9.82 -0.18 -14.97
N VAL A 139 9.09 -0.23 -13.85
CA VAL A 139 8.82 -1.50 -13.14
C VAL A 139 7.99 -2.45 -14.00
N SER A 140 6.95 -1.96 -14.68
CA SER A 140 6.09 -2.78 -15.54
C SER A 140 6.86 -3.37 -16.75
N VAL A 141 7.75 -2.58 -17.37
CA VAL A 141 8.63 -3.06 -18.44
C VAL A 141 9.59 -4.12 -17.91
N LEU A 142 10.20 -3.92 -16.75
CA LEU A 142 11.12 -4.92 -16.16
C LEU A 142 10.40 -6.23 -15.80
N LEU A 143 9.14 -6.17 -15.34
CA LEU A 143 8.31 -7.37 -15.11
C LEU A 143 8.01 -8.11 -16.42
N SER A 144 7.67 -7.38 -17.48
CA SER A 144 7.45 -7.96 -18.82
C SER A 144 8.72 -8.62 -19.38
N LEU A 145 9.88 -7.96 -19.23
CA LEU A 145 11.18 -8.51 -19.65
C LEU A 145 11.60 -9.72 -18.82
N LYS A 146 11.19 -9.80 -17.55
CA LYS A 146 11.39 -11.00 -16.70
C LYS A 146 10.53 -12.19 -17.16
N GLY A 147 9.53 -11.96 -18.01
CA GLY A 147 8.61 -12.99 -18.51
C GLY A 147 7.44 -13.24 -17.54
N LEU A 148 6.97 -12.21 -16.83
CA LEU A 148 5.70 -12.31 -16.11
C LEU A 148 4.58 -12.50 -17.13
N ASP A 149 3.74 -13.51 -16.91
CA ASP A 149 2.62 -13.82 -17.79
C ASP A 149 1.65 -12.63 -17.89
N THR A 150 1.09 -12.45 -19.09
CA THR A 150 0.17 -11.33 -19.39
C THR A 150 -1.29 -11.75 -19.40
N PHE A 151 -1.60 -12.92 -18.82
CA PHE A 151 -2.97 -13.40 -18.66
C PHE A 151 -3.74 -12.57 -17.63
N LEU A 152 -4.95 -12.15 -17.98
CA LEU A 152 -5.86 -11.48 -17.07
C LEU A 152 -6.80 -12.50 -16.42
N TYR A 153 -6.79 -12.54 -15.08
CA TYR A 153 -7.65 -13.42 -14.31
C TYR A 153 -8.79 -12.65 -13.66
N ALA A 154 -10.00 -13.24 -13.68
CA ALA A 154 -11.12 -12.73 -12.91
C ALA A 154 -11.31 -13.54 -11.61
N PRO A 155 -11.80 -12.90 -10.54
CA PRO A 155 -12.14 -13.59 -9.30
C PRO A 155 -13.13 -14.75 -9.56
N PHE A 156 -12.95 -15.86 -8.82
CA PHE A 156 -13.83 -17.03 -8.89
C PHE A 156 -13.86 -17.77 -10.23
N LEU A 157 -13.00 -17.41 -11.19
CA LEU A 157 -12.85 -18.14 -12.44
C LEU A 157 -11.51 -18.88 -12.49
N LYS A 158 -11.55 -20.14 -12.92
CA LYS A 158 -10.38 -21.01 -13.03
C LYS A 158 -9.46 -20.58 -14.18
N ASN A 159 -10.04 -20.29 -15.33
CA ASN A 159 -9.29 -19.95 -16.54
C ASN A 159 -9.11 -18.45 -16.67
N PRO A 160 -8.00 -17.99 -17.27
CA PRO A 160 -7.84 -16.58 -17.56
C PRO A 160 -8.93 -16.13 -18.54
N LEU A 161 -9.29 -14.86 -18.47
CA LEU A 161 -10.26 -14.25 -19.40
C LEU A 161 -9.67 -14.20 -20.82
N PHE A 162 -8.45 -13.71 -20.93
CA PHE A 162 -7.67 -13.62 -22.17
C PHE A 162 -6.20 -13.30 -21.87
N GLU A 163 -5.37 -13.46 -22.86
CA GLU A 163 -3.97 -13.04 -22.84
C GLU A 163 -3.86 -11.65 -23.47
N MET A 164 -3.22 -10.72 -22.76
CA MET A 164 -2.97 -9.37 -23.26
C MET A 164 -1.67 -9.34 -24.06
N PRO A 165 -1.61 -8.64 -25.22
CA PRO A 165 -0.34 -8.25 -25.81
C PRO A 165 0.54 -7.52 -24.80
N ALA A 166 1.86 -7.77 -24.81
CA ALA A 166 2.79 -7.23 -23.80
C ALA A 166 2.68 -5.71 -23.61
N ILE A 167 2.48 -4.95 -24.68
CA ILE A 167 2.32 -3.49 -24.63
C ILE A 167 1.06 -3.11 -23.85
N LEU A 168 -0.06 -3.83 -24.06
CA LEU A 168 -1.31 -3.58 -23.35
C LEU A 168 -1.19 -3.99 -21.87
N ALA A 169 -0.51 -5.10 -21.56
CA ALA A 169 -0.26 -5.54 -20.20
C ALA A 169 0.57 -4.50 -19.43
N VAL A 170 1.66 -4.00 -20.01
CA VAL A 170 2.47 -2.92 -19.42
C VAL A 170 1.62 -1.68 -19.17
N GLY A 171 0.82 -1.24 -20.15
CA GLY A 171 -0.07 -0.09 -19.99
C GLY A 171 -1.12 -0.31 -18.89
N PHE A 172 -1.68 -1.50 -18.80
CA PHE A 172 -2.62 -1.88 -17.75
C PHE A 172 -1.97 -1.91 -16.36
N TRP A 173 -0.78 -2.48 -16.22
CA TRP A 173 -0.04 -2.47 -14.96
C TRP A 173 0.32 -1.06 -14.49
N VAL A 174 0.73 -0.17 -15.41
CA VAL A 174 0.93 1.26 -15.10
C VAL A 174 -0.36 1.88 -14.58
N LEU A 175 -1.51 1.59 -15.19
CA LEU A 175 -2.82 2.07 -14.71
C LEU A 175 -3.12 1.54 -13.29
N VAL A 176 -2.85 0.26 -13.02
CA VAL A 176 -3.02 -0.35 -11.67
C VAL A 176 -2.15 0.36 -10.64
N PHE A 177 -0.87 0.64 -10.94
CA PHE A 177 0.01 1.39 -10.05
C PHE A 177 -0.53 2.79 -9.76
N LEU A 178 -0.86 3.55 -10.78
CA LEU A 178 -1.32 4.93 -10.66
C LEU A 178 -2.65 5.02 -9.91
N SER A 179 -3.62 4.17 -10.27
CA SER A 179 -4.93 4.17 -9.62
C SER A 179 -4.82 3.77 -8.14
N THR A 180 -4.10 2.70 -7.83
CA THR A 180 -4.00 2.20 -6.46
C THR A 180 -3.21 3.15 -5.57
N SER A 181 -2.08 3.70 -6.03
CA SER A 181 -1.29 4.64 -5.24
C SER A 181 -2.07 5.91 -4.91
N ASN A 182 -2.81 6.46 -5.87
CA ASN A 182 -3.65 7.62 -5.61
C ASN A 182 -4.87 7.29 -4.77
N ALA A 183 -5.47 6.10 -4.91
CA ALA A 183 -6.62 5.68 -4.12
C ALA A 183 -6.27 5.53 -2.62
N VAL A 184 -5.13 4.92 -2.30
CA VAL A 184 -4.64 4.84 -0.92
C VAL A 184 -4.33 6.23 -0.38
N ASN A 185 -3.72 7.12 -1.18
CA ASN A 185 -3.43 8.49 -0.77
C ASN A 185 -4.72 9.30 -0.49
N LEU A 186 -5.77 9.15 -1.30
CA LEU A 186 -7.07 9.79 -1.05
C LEU A 186 -7.78 9.26 0.21
N THR A 187 -7.50 8.02 0.60
CA THR A 187 -8.08 7.39 1.80
C THR A 187 -7.38 7.82 3.09
N ASP A 188 -6.16 8.37 3.01
CA ASP A 188 -5.37 8.82 4.17
C ASP A 188 -5.85 10.19 4.70
N GLY A 189 -7.16 10.31 4.95
CA GLY A 189 -7.80 11.53 5.43
C GLY A 189 -8.18 11.52 6.91
N LEU A 190 -8.25 10.36 7.57
CA LEU A 190 -8.57 10.19 8.99
C LEU A 190 -7.53 9.29 9.69
N ASP A 191 -7.42 9.44 11.01
CA ASP A 191 -6.46 8.73 11.84
C ASP A 191 -6.58 7.20 11.71
N GLY A 192 -5.56 6.53 11.13
CA GLY A 192 -5.55 5.09 10.93
C GLY A 192 -6.47 4.56 9.82
N LEU A 193 -7.20 5.43 9.12
CA LEU A 193 -8.16 5.01 8.08
C LEU A 193 -7.49 4.28 6.92
N ALA A 194 -6.35 4.76 6.42
CA ALA A 194 -5.61 4.10 5.34
C ALA A 194 -4.78 2.92 5.85
N SER A 195 -4.29 2.97 7.09
CA SER A 195 -3.38 1.97 7.66
C SER A 195 -3.99 0.58 7.75
N VAL A 196 -5.19 0.44 8.33
CA VAL A 196 -5.81 -0.87 8.58
C VAL A 196 -6.33 -1.53 7.29
N PRO A 197 -7.04 -0.86 6.37
CA PRO A 197 -7.36 -1.43 5.07
C PRO A 197 -6.13 -1.85 4.28
N SER A 198 -5.01 -1.11 4.36
CA SER A 198 -3.75 -1.51 3.73
C SER A 198 -3.19 -2.79 4.36
N ILE A 199 -3.24 -2.94 5.69
CA ILE A 199 -2.83 -4.16 6.39
C ILE A 199 -3.63 -5.36 5.89
N PHE A 200 -4.97 -5.28 5.85
CA PHE A 200 -5.81 -6.38 5.38
C PHE A 200 -5.55 -6.72 3.92
N THR A 201 -5.44 -5.70 3.06
CA THR A 201 -5.16 -5.90 1.63
C THR A 201 -3.78 -6.54 1.41
N LEU A 202 -2.74 -6.09 2.13
CA LEU A 202 -1.40 -6.67 2.05
C LEU A 202 -1.34 -8.09 2.61
N LEU A 203 -2.04 -8.39 3.72
CA LEU A 203 -2.14 -9.74 4.25
C LEU A 203 -2.79 -10.69 3.24
N SER A 204 -3.90 -10.27 2.63
CA SER A 204 -4.56 -11.06 1.59
C SER A 204 -3.66 -11.28 0.39
N LEU A 205 -3.08 -10.21 -0.18
CA LEU A 205 -2.16 -10.30 -1.32
C LEU A 205 -0.91 -11.11 -1.00
N SER A 206 -0.37 -11.03 0.22
CA SER A 206 0.79 -11.83 0.61
C SER A 206 0.49 -13.33 0.61
N ILE A 207 -0.74 -13.75 0.98
CA ILE A 207 -1.19 -15.13 0.86
C ILE A 207 -1.22 -15.55 -0.63
N PHE A 208 -1.74 -14.71 -1.52
CA PHE A 208 -1.75 -14.99 -2.96
C PHE A 208 -0.33 -15.08 -3.55
N VAL A 209 0.57 -14.19 -3.15
CA VAL A 209 1.99 -14.23 -3.54
C VAL A 209 2.65 -15.53 -3.06
N TYR A 210 2.39 -15.94 -1.82
CA TYR A 210 2.90 -17.18 -1.28
C TYR A 210 2.39 -18.39 -2.06
N VAL A 211 1.09 -18.44 -2.37
CA VAL A 211 0.46 -19.51 -3.15
C VAL A 211 1.02 -19.53 -4.57
N ALA A 212 1.12 -18.38 -5.25
CA ALA A 212 1.67 -18.27 -6.60
C ALA A 212 3.13 -18.77 -6.69
N GLY A 213 3.93 -18.51 -5.65
CA GLY A 213 5.32 -18.92 -5.58
C GLY A 213 5.55 -20.37 -5.17
N ASN A 214 4.54 -21.04 -4.62
CA ASN A 214 4.65 -22.42 -4.11
C ASN A 214 4.10 -23.43 -5.13
N ALA A 215 4.93 -24.41 -5.55
CA ALA A 215 4.56 -25.38 -6.59
C ALA A 215 3.41 -26.31 -6.18
N GLU A 216 3.33 -26.69 -4.91
CA GLU A 216 2.29 -27.60 -4.41
C GLU A 216 0.97 -26.87 -4.21
N PHE A 217 1.00 -25.71 -3.55
CA PHE A 217 -0.21 -24.93 -3.32
C PHE A 217 -0.80 -24.36 -4.61
N SER A 218 0.04 -23.87 -5.54
CA SER A 218 -0.44 -23.40 -6.85
C SER A 218 -1.13 -24.50 -7.64
N LYS A 219 -0.55 -25.71 -7.64
CA LYS A 219 -1.15 -26.89 -8.30
C LYS A 219 -2.45 -27.31 -7.60
N TYR A 220 -2.46 -27.40 -6.26
CA TYR A 220 -3.64 -27.83 -5.50
C TYR A 220 -4.81 -26.85 -5.64
N LEU A 221 -4.54 -25.54 -5.60
CA LEU A 221 -5.53 -24.49 -5.70
C LEU A 221 -5.83 -24.06 -7.13
N LEU A 222 -5.22 -24.71 -8.13
CA LEU A 222 -5.35 -24.35 -9.56
C LEU A 222 -5.01 -22.87 -9.82
N TYR A 223 -4.02 -22.36 -9.08
CA TYR A 223 -3.59 -20.97 -9.14
C TYR A 223 -2.43 -20.80 -10.13
N PRO A 224 -2.32 -19.69 -10.88
CA PRO A 224 -1.18 -19.44 -11.75
C PRO A 224 0.13 -19.44 -10.94
N LYS A 225 1.08 -20.25 -11.39
CA LYS A 225 2.39 -20.35 -10.75
C LYS A 225 3.32 -19.28 -11.31
N VAL A 226 3.89 -18.47 -10.44
CA VAL A 226 4.93 -17.51 -10.79
C VAL A 226 6.23 -17.91 -10.08
N ILE A 227 7.23 -18.27 -10.88
CA ILE A 227 8.52 -18.76 -10.35
C ILE A 227 9.20 -17.63 -9.59
N ASP A 228 9.75 -17.96 -8.41
CA ASP A 228 10.51 -17.05 -7.53
C ASP A 228 9.70 -15.93 -6.87
N VAL A 229 8.43 -15.72 -7.18
CA VAL A 229 7.64 -14.63 -6.57
C VAL A 229 7.43 -14.80 -5.07
N GLY A 230 7.49 -16.03 -4.56
CA GLY A 230 7.28 -16.35 -3.15
C GLY A 230 8.18 -15.58 -2.18
N GLU A 231 9.39 -15.20 -2.59
CA GLU A 231 10.30 -14.38 -1.76
C GLU A 231 9.72 -12.99 -1.40
N LEU A 232 8.83 -12.45 -2.24
CA LEU A 232 8.17 -11.18 -1.97
C LEU A 232 7.25 -11.25 -0.73
N PHE A 233 6.79 -12.45 -0.35
CA PHE A 233 6.03 -12.68 0.89
C PHE A 233 6.77 -12.15 2.13
N VAL A 234 8.11 -12.27 2.17
CA VAL A 234 8.93 -11.76 3.28
C VAL A 234 8.86 -10.23 3.36
N VAL A 235 8.96 -9.55 2.22
CA VAL A 235 8.88 -8.08 2.15
C VAL A 235 7.48 -7.61 2.53
N SER A 236 6.45 -8.31 2.04
CA SER A 236 5.04 -7.97 2.31
C SER A 236 4.73 -8.08 3.81
N LEU A 237 5.18 -9.16 4.49
CA LEU A 237 5.00 -9.31 5.94
C LEU A 237 5.84 -8.33 6.75
N ALA A 238 7.04 -7.98 6.29
CA ALA A 238 7.84 -6.92 6.92
C ALA A 238 7.11 -5.56 6.86
N LEU A 239 6.49 -5.23 5.71
CA LEU A 239 5.68 -4.02 5.57
C LEU A 239 4.44 -4.06 6.47
N VAL A 240 3.75 -5.19 6.56
CA VAL A 240 2.62 -5.36 7.48
C VAL A 240 3.05 -5.15 8.93
N GLY A 241 4.19 -5.73 9.35
CA GLY A 241 4.74 -5.53 10.69
C GLY A 241 5.05 -4.06 10.99
N SER A 242 5.69 -3.37 10.04
CA SER A 242 5.99 -1.95 10.21
C SER A 242 4.73 -1.08 10.27
N LEU A 243 3.67 -1.44 9.51
CA LEU A 243 2.37 -0.76 9.58
C LEU A 243 1.67 -0.96 10.92
N PHE A 244 1.75 -2.13 11.54
CA PHE A 244 1.25 -2.31 12.91
C PHE A 244 2.03 -1.43 13.90
N GLY A 245 3.35 -1.33 13.76
CA GLY A 245 4.16 -0.41 14.56
C GLY A 245 3.81 1.05 14.34
N PHE A 246 3.51 1.44 13.09
CA PHE A 246 3.04 2.78 12.75
C PHE A 246 1.63 3.05 13.30
N LEU A 247 0.71 2.11 13.16
CA LEU A 247 -0.68 2.23 13.65
C LEU A 247 -0.74 2.48 15.15
N TRP A 248 0.22 1.98 15.93
CA TRP A 248 0.32 2.25 17.36
C TRP A 248 0.32 3.75 17.69
N TYR A 249 0.89 4.56 16.79
CA TYR A 249 0.97 6.02 16.94
C TYR A 249 -0.01 6.78 16.04
N ASN A 250 -0.55 6.12 15.02
CA ASN A 250 -1.47 6.73 14.04
C ASN A 250 -2.95 6.45 14.35
N CYS A 251 -3.27 5.55 15.32
CA CYS A 251 -4.65 5.36 15.77
C CYS A 251 -5.21 6.63 16.43
N ASN A 252 -6.53 6.82 16.33
CA ASN A 252 -7.20 8.01 16.86
C ASN A 252 -7.17 8.10 18.40
N PRO A 253 -6.71 9.22 19.01
CA PRO A 253 -6.16 10.40 18.37
C PRO A 253 -4.71 10.21 17.90
N ALA A 254 -4.41 10.52 16.64
CA ALA A 254 -3.11 10.26 16.06
C ALA A 254 -2.01 11.16 16.62
N SER A 255 -0.86 10.56 16.95
CA SER A 255 0.37 11.26 17.33
C SER A 255 1.25 11.63 16.14
N VAL A 256 0.99 11.04 14.97
CA VAL A 256 1.70 11.26 13.70
C VAL A 256 0.83 10.88 12.52
N PHE A 257 0.87 11.67 11.46
CA PHE A 257 0.22 11.37 10.19
C PHE A 257 1.17 10.63 9.24
N MET A 258 0.59 9.81 8.36
CA MET A 258 1.33 9.03 7.38
C MET A 258 2.04 9.92 6.36
N GLY A 259 1.31 10.88 5.80
CA GLY A 259 1.74 11.73 4.70
C GLY A 259 1.78 11.01 3.36
N ASP A 260 2.01 11.77 2.30
CA ASP A 260 2.11 11.25 0.93
C ASP A 260 3.30 10.29 0.77
N SER A 261 4.36 10.50 1.56
CA SER A 261 5.54 9.62 1.62
C SER A 261 5.20 8.18 2.00
N GLY A 262 4.18 7.99 2.82
CA GLY A 262 3.72 6.65 3.23
C GLY A 262 2.59 6.13 2.35
N SER A 263 1.56 6.92 2.13
CA SER A 263 0.35 6.47 1.43
C SER A 263 0.59 6.11 -0.05
N LEU A 264 1.44 6.86 -0.76
CA LEU A 264 1.85 6.52 -2.12
C LEU A 264 2.68 5.24 -2.15
N ALA A 265 3.63 5.07 -1.21
CA ALA A 265 4.44 3.86 -1.11
C ALA A 265 3.59 2.62 -0.86
N LEU A 266 2.62 2.70 0.05
CA LEU A 266 1.68 1.61 0.32
C LEU A 266 0.87 1.24 -0.91
N GLY A 267 0.24 2.23 -1.54
CA GLY A 267 -0.58 1.98 -2.72
C GLY A 267 0.23 1.43 -3.89
N GLY A 268 1.46 1.92 -4.11
CA GLY A 268 2.38 1.38 -5.10
C GLY A 268 2.76 -0.07 -4.81
N PHE A 269 3.06 -0.42 -3.56
CA PHE A 269 3.44 -1.78 -3.19
C PHE A 269 2.24 -2.75 -3.18
N ILE A 270 1.03 -2.29 -2.83
CA ILE A 270 -0.21 -3.05 -2.98
C ILE A 270 -0.46 -3.38 -4.46
N ALA A 271 -0.34 -2.39 -5.35
CA ALA A 271 -0.44 -2.59 -6.80
C ALA A 271 0.59 -3.61 -7.30
N TYR A 272 1.84 -3.49 -6.86
CA TYR A 272 2.92 -4.40 -7.22
C TYR A 272 2.60 -5.86 -6.84
N ASN A 273 2.16 -6.09 -5.59
CA ASN A 273 1.76 -7.43 -5.14
C ASN A 273 0.59 -8.00 -5.95
N ALA A 274 -0.40 -7.17 -6.29
CA ALA A 274 -1.54 -7.59 -7.11
C ALA A 274 -1.10 -7.99 -8.51
N ILE A 275 -0.21 -7.23 -9.15
CA ILE A 275 0.31 -7.52 -10.50
C ILE A 275 1.10 -8.82 -10.51
N VAL A 276 2.08 -8.99 -9.63
CA VAL A 276 2.95 -10.18 -9.64
C VAL A 276 2.25 -11.46 -9.18
N SER A 277 1.06 -11.34 -8.60
CA SER A 277 0.21 -12.46 -8.21
C SER A 277 -1.06 -12.60 -9.06
N HIS A 278 -1.18 -11.89 -10.20
CA HIS A 278 -2.35 -11.92 -11.10
C HIS A 278 -3.69 -11.63 -10.41
N ASN A 279 -3.71 -10.64 -9.53
CA ASN A 279 -4.90 -10.24 -8.75
C ASN A 279 -5.34 -8.82 -9.04
N GLU A 280 -5.04 -8.26 -10.21
CA GLU A 280 -5.35 -6.87 -10.55
C GLU A 280 -6.86 -6.59 -10.47
N ILE A 281 -7.70 -7.52 -10.97
CA ILE A 281 -9.16 -7.39 -10.86
C ILE A 281 -9.64 -7.66 -9.44
N LEU A 282 -9.08 -8.68 -8.76
CA LEU A 282 -9.45 -9.01 -7.40
C LEU A 282 -9.07 -7.89 -6.42
N LEU A 283 -8.06 -7.07 -6.75
CA LEU A 283 -7.67 -5.89 -5.98
C LEU A 283 -8.82 -4.89 -5.81
N VAL A 284 -9.73 -4.78 -6.78
CA VAL A 284 -10.94 -3.94 -6.65
C VAL A 284 -11.79 -4.38 -5.45
N LEU A 285 -11.87 -5.68 -5.18
CA LEU A 285 -12.59 -6.22 -4.03
C LEU A 285 -11.77 -6.08 -2.74
N MET A 286 -10.48 -6.48 -2.75
CA MET A 286 -9.61 -6.37 -1.58
C MET A 286 -9.45 -4.91 -1.13
N GLY A 287 -9.27 -4.01 -2.08
CA GLY A 287 -9.14 -2.57 -1.87
C GLY A 287 -10.46 -1.82 -1.90
N SER A 288 -11.59 -2.45 -1.57
CA SER A 288 -12.94 -1.89 -1.70
C SER A 288 -13.09 -0.49 -1.09
N ILE A 289 -12.47 -0.24 0.07
CA ILE A 289 -12.50 1.08 0.71
C ILE A 289 -11.76 2.11 -0.17
N PHE A 290 -10.58 1.79 -0.68
CA PHE A 290 -9.83 2.68 -1.58
C PHE A 290 -10.60 2.98 -2.85
N VAL A 291 -11.29 1.98 -3.39
CA VAL A 291 -12.16 2.12 -4.58
C VAL A 291 -13.33 3.05 -4.29
N VAL A 292 -14.05 2.83 -3.19
CA VAL A 292 -15.21 3.65 -2.81
C VAL A 292 -14.82 5.11 -2.57
N GLU A 293 -13.70 5.34 -1.86
CA GLU A 293 -13.16 6.69 -1.63
C GLU A 293 -12.85 7.39 -2.95
N THR A 294 -12.12 6.73 -3.84
CA THR A 294 -11.74 7.29 -5.15
C THR A 294 -12.96 7.53 -6.04
N LEU A 295 -13.88 6.56 -6.12
CA LEU A 295 -15.12 6.71 -6.90
C LEU A 295 -15.95 7.88 -6.38
N SER A 296 -16.03 8.09 -5.07
CA SER A 296 -16.75 9.22 -4.51
C SER A 296 -16.19 10.58 -4.99
N VAL A 297 -14.87 10.69 -5.11
CA VAL A 297 -14.21 11.90 -5.64
C VAL A 297 -14.49 12.05 -7.15
N ILE A 298 -14.35 10.98 -7.93
CA ILE A 298 -14.60 11.01 -9.38
C ILE A 298 -16.06 11.42 -9.66
N LEU A 299 -17.01 10.82 -8.97
CA LEU A 299 -18.43 11.12 -9.11
C LEU A 299 -18.77 12.55 -8.68
N GLN A 300 -18.20 13.00 -7.56
CA GLN A 300 -18.37 14.38 -7.07
C GLN A 300 -17.87 15.40 -8.09
N VAL A 301 -16.63 15.23 -8.58
CA VAL A 301 -16.02 16.14 -9.56
C VAL A 301 -16.80 16.10 -10.89
N GLY A 302 -17.18 14.89 -11.35
CA GLY A 302 -17.98 14.71 -12.56
C GLY A 302 -19.33 15.42 -12.46
N SER A 303 -20.09 15.20 -11.37
CA SER A 303 -21.38 15.84 -11.13
C SER A 303 -21.25 17.38 -11.06
N TYR A 304 -20.21 17.89 -10.38
CA TYR A 304 -20.02 19.33 -10.27
C TYR A 304 -19.64 19.99 -11.59
N LYS A 305 -18.80 19.31 -12.39
CA LYS A 305 -18.42 19.82 -13.73
C LYS A 305 -19.61 19.85 -14.70
N THR A 306 -20.44 18.81 -14.71
CA THR A 306 -21.54 18.65 -15.66
C THR A 306 -22.83 19.35 -15.22
N ARG A 307 -23.21 19.20 -13.94
CA ARG A 307 -24.51 19.64 -13.43
C ARG A 307 -24.44 20.80 -12.43
N LYS A 308 -23.22 21.25 -12.05
CA LYS A 308 -22.96 22.26 -11.00
C LYS A 308 -23.61 21.91 -9.64
N LYS A 309 -23.91 20.62 -9.40
CA LYS A 309 -24.51 20.12 -8.17
C LYS A 309 -23.57 19.13 -7.49
N ARG A 310 -23.49 19.22 -6.16
CA ARG A 310 -22.75 18.24 -5.35
C ARG A 310 -23.57 16.97 -5.23
N LEU A 311 -22.94 15.80 -5.39
CA LEU A 311 -23.54 14.50 -5.17
C LEU A 311 -23.47 14.12 -3.68
N PHE A 312 -22.31 14.36 -3.08
CA PHE A 312 -22.03 14.15 -1.66
C PHE A 312 -21.86 15.50 -0.97
N LEU A 313 -22.07 15.57 0.34
CA LEU A 313 -21.82 16.80 1.14
C LEU A 313 -20.37 17.22 0.98
N MET A 314 -19.45 16.25 1.06
CA MET A 314 -18.03 16.40 0.78
C MET A 314 -17.46 15.09 0.21
N ALA A 315 -16.39 15.15 -0.57
CA ALA A 315 -15.63 13.99 -1.03
C ALA A 315 -14.14 14.21 -0.67
N PRO A 316 -13.39 13.13 -0.35
CA PRO A 316 -13.76 11.71 -0.32
C PRO A 316 -14.90 11.36 0.66
N ILE A 317 -15.47 10.12 0.55
CA ILE A 317 -16.76 9.79 1.20
C ILE A 317 -16.68 9.73 2.73
N HIS A 318 -15.51 9.52 3.33
CA HIS A 318 -15.35 9.60 4.79
C HIS A 318 -15.76 10.98 5.31
N HIS A 319 -15.42 12.07 4.64
CA HIS A 319 -15.85 13.43 5.00
C HIS A 319 -17.37 13.64 4.86
N HIS A 320 -18.02 12.94 3.93
CA HIS A 320 -19.49 12.98 3.85
C HIS A 320 -20.14 12.46 5.13
N PHE A 321 -19.60 11.38 5.72
CA PHE A 321 -20.14 10.84 6.97
C PHE A 321 -19.83 11.73 8.18
N GLU A 322 -18.64 12.35 8.22
CA GLU A 322 -18.33 13.38 9.24
C GLU A 322 -19.30 14.56 9.16
N GLN A 323 -19.56 15.06 7.95
CA GLN A 323 -20.53 16.14 7.70
C GLN A 323 -21.99 15.76 8.07
N LYS A 324 -22.30 14.46 8.09
CA LYS A 324 -23.56 13.91 8.61
C LYS A 324 -23.59 13.79 10.14
N GLY A 325 -22.53 14.22 10.83
CA GLY A 325 -22.43 14.18 12.29
C GLY A 325 -21.98 12.83 12.87
N TRP A 326 -21.38 11.95 12.06
CA TRP A 326 -20.76 10.74 12.61
C TRP A 326 -19.43 11.09 13.29
N ALA A 327 -19.21 10.53 14.49
CA ALA A 327 -17.91 10.63 15.13
C ALA A 327 -16.82 9.95 14.26
N GLU A 328 -15.63 10.55 14.20
CA GLU A 328 -14.49 10.08 13.42
C GLU A 328 -14.21 8.58 13.65
N ASN A 329 -14.10 8.14 14.90
CA ASN A 329 -13.89 6.75 15.25
C ASN A 329 -14.97 5.80 14.70
N LYS A 330 -16.22 6.27 14.62
CA LYS A 330 -17.31 5.47 14.06
C LYS A 330 -17.16 5.25 12.57
N VAL A 331 -16.67 6.26 11.83
CA VAL A 331 -16.37 6.13 10.39
C VAL A 331 -15.21 5.17 10.22
N ILE A 332 -14.11 5.37 10.93
CA ILE A 332 -12.87 4.58 10.85
C ILE A 332 -13.16 3.10 11.09
N VAL A 333 -13.78 2.75 12.23
CA VAL A 333 -14.03 1.34 12.60
C VAL A 333 -14.96 0.66 11.63
N ARG A 334 -15.99 1.34 11.12
CA ARG A 334 -16.91 0.78 10.11
C ARG A 334 -16.18 0.49 8.79
N PHE A 335 -15.30 1.36 8.37
CA PHE A 335 -14.51 1.16 7.16
C PHE A 335 -13.50 0.01 7.34
N TRP A 336 -12.92 -0.14 8.51
CA TRP A 336 -12.09 -1.30 8.84
C TRP A 336 -12.86 -2.63 8.74
N ILE A 337 -14.09 -2.67 9.29
CA ILE A 337 -14.95 -3.85 9.21
C ILE A 337 -15.28 -4.19 7.76
N ILE A 338 -15.66 -3.20 6.95
CA ILE A 338 -15.95 -3.41 5.52
C ILE A 338 -14.71 -3.92 4.79
N SER A 339 -13.54 -3.32 5.03
CA SER A 339 -12.29 -3.77 4.44
C SER A 339 -11.95 -5.22 4.84
N MET A 340 -12.10 -5.57 6.11
CA MET A 340 -11.87 -6.94 6.59
C MET A 340 -12.80 -7.93 5.89
N LEU A 341 -14.09 -7.64 5.83
CA LEU A 341 -15.07 -8.53 5.20
C LEU A 341 -14.80 -8.69 3.70
N SER A 342 -14.49 -7.62 2.99
CA SER A 342 -14.16 -7.69 1.56
C SER A 342 -12.89 -8.51 1.29
N ASN A 343 -11.89 -8.41 2.15
CA ASN A 343 -10.68 -9.23 2.06
C ASN A 343 -10.95 -10.71 2.37
N LEU A 344 -11.81 -11.02 3.35
CA LEU A 344 -12.24 -12.40 3.60
C LEU A 344 -12.98 -12.98 2.39
N VAL A 345 -13.88 -12.22 1.76
CA VAL A 345 -14.56 -12.66 0.52
C VAL A 345 -13.54 -12.86 -0.61
N ALA A 346 -12.56 -11.98 -0.75
CA ALA A 346 -11.51 -12.14 -1.75
C ALA A 346 -10.69 -13.42 -1.54
N LEU A 347 -10.36 -13.78 -0.29
CA LEU A 347 -9.64 -15.01 0.04
C LEU A 347 -10.45 -16.28 -0.29
N LEU A 348 -11.79 -16.24 -0.28
CA LEU A 348 -12.61 -17.38 -0.72
C LEU A 348 -12.35 -17.73 -2.18
N SER A 349 -11.95 -16.78 -3.02
CA SER A 349 -11.61 -17.03 -4.43
C SER A 349 -10.42 -17.99 -4.61
N LEU A 350 -9.58 -18.21 -3.59
CA LEU A 350 -8.49 -19.19 -3.64
C LEU A 350 -8.99 -20.63 -3.83
N LYS A 351 -10.14 -20.95 -3.25
CA LYS A 351 -10.68 -22.33 -3.29
C LYS A 351 -11.86 -22.48 -4.26
N VAL A 352 -12.61 -21.40 -4.46
CA VAL A 352 -13.79 -21.39 -5.35
C VAL A 352 -13.34 -20.94 -6.74
N ARG A 353 -12.71 -21.86 -7.48
CA ARG A 353 -12.26 -21.68 -8.87
C ARG A 353 -12.62 -22.85 -9.73
#